data_7aa42d5034d510ac9545d55db8b3d327
#
_entry.id   7aa42d5034d510ac9545d55db8b3d327
#
_cell.length_a   1.000
_cell.length_b   1.000
_cell.length_c   1.000
_cell.angle_alpha   90.00
_cell.angle_beta   90.00
_cell.angle_gamma   90.00
#
_symmetry.space_group_name_H-M   'P 1'
#
loop_
_entity.id
_entity.type
_entity.pdbx_description
1 polymer ?
#
loop_
_entity_poly.entity_id
_entity_poly.type
_entity_poly.pdbx_seq_one_letter_code
_entity_poly.pdbx_strand_id
1 'polypeptide(L)'
;MKTVRTYILAGVAAFALTSCNDYLTTVPKDAMSPSTTWKTGDDAEKFLVGCYDGWEDGGALLYWDAGSDFAYNNFPWEGFTNIGNGSLSPSSPGWSFYDYTIIGRCNTFLENVDKCVFSSDAVKKDLVAQVKAIRAYNYFRMGFLYGGVPIVKPFTSAQEARVPRNTEQEVKDLVFKDLDEAIADINTSPAARGRIAKGAALAMKMRAALYWGDYQKAKDAAQAIIDLGKYELDPDYTNLFKLAGV
;
A
#
# COMPACT_ATOMS: atom_id res chain seq x y z
N MET A 1 -50.62 -43.33 -27.63
CA MET A 1 -50.73 -42.06 -26.85
C MET A 1 -49.82 -41.96 -25.64
N LYS A 2 -49.52 -43.02 -24.92
CA LYS A 2 -48.59 -43.00 -23.73
C LYS A 2 -47.13 -42.66 -24.13
N THR A 3 -46.63 -43.25 -25.22
CA THR A 3 -45.25 -43.06 -25.70
C THR A 3 -44.96 -41.64 -26.16
N VAL A 4 -45.89 -40.99 -26.85
CA VAL A 4 -45.74 -39.59 -27.31
C VAL A 4 -45.68 -38.62 -26.12
N ARG A 5 -46.49 -38.83 -25.09
CA ARG A 5 -46.42 -38.03 -23.84
C ARG A 5 -45.07 -38.15 -23.14
N THR A 6 -44.46 -39.35 -23.15
CA THR A 6 -43.15 -39.58 -22.52
C THR A 6 -42.05 -38.86 -23.26
N TYR A 7 -42.06 -38.81 -24.59
CA TYR A 7 -41.08 -38.06 -25.38
C TYR A 7 -41.22 -36.55 -25.24
N ILE A 8 -42.46 -36.03 -25.13
CA ILE A 8 -42.71 -34.61 -24.89
C ILE A 8 -42.21 -34.22 -23.49
N LEU A 9 -42.45 -35.01 -22.46
CA LEU A 9 -41.94 -34.77 -21.09
C LEU A 9 -40.42 -34.85 -21.03
N ALA A 10 -39.79 -35.78 -21.74
CA ALA A 10 -38.32 -35.89 -21.80
C ALA A 10 -37.70 -34.69 -22.55
N GLY A 11 -38.33 -34.20 -23.60
CA GLY A 11 -37.89 -33.00 -24.32
C GLY A 11 -37.98 -31.73 -23.47
N VAL A 12 -39.06 -31.53 -22.73
CA VAL A 12 -39.21 -30.39 -21.81
C VAL A 12 -38.24 -30.44 -20.66
N ALA A 13 -37.97 -31.64 -20.12
CA ALA A 13 -36.96 -31.82 -19.07
C ALA A 13 -35.53 -31.54 -19.58
N ALA A 14 -35.19 -31.90 -20.82
CA ALA A 14 -33.89 -31.60 -21.43
C ALA A 14 -33.68 -30.08 -21.67
N PHE A 15 -34.76 -29.36 -22.03
CA PHE A 15 -34.68 -27.89 -22.16
C PHE A 15 -34.59 -27.15 -20.82
N ALA A 16 -35.10 -27.71 -19.74
CA ALA A 16 -34.99 -27.12 -18.40
C ALA A 16 -33.59 -27.24 -17.81
N LEU A 17 -32.72 -28.09 -18.36
CA LEU A 17 -31.31 -28.26 -17.90
C LEU A 17 -30.36 -27.28 -18.57
N THR A 18 -30.74 -26.52 -19.58
CA THR A 18 -29.98 -25.40 -20.13
C THR A 18 -30.28 -24.12 -19.35
N SER A 19 -30.20 -24.17 -18.04
CA SER A 19 -30.28 -23.01 -17.19
C SER A 19 -29.04 -22.13 -17.46
N CYS A 20 -29.27 -20.91 -17.97
CA CYS A 20 -28.23 -19.91 -18.19
C CYS A 20 -27.57 -19.61 -16.86
N ASN A 21 -26.40 -20.19 -16.59
CA ASN A 21 -25.57 -19.84 -15.45
C ASN A 21 -25.21 -18.35 -15.42
N ASP A 22 -25.16 -17.71 -16.59
CA ASP A 22 -24.83 -16.29 -16.71
C ASP A 22 -25.87 -15.34 -16.08
N TYR A 23 -27.15 -15.76 -15.98
CA TYR A 23 -28.20 -14.94 -15.35
C TYR A 23 -28.08 -14.88 -13.83
N LEU A 24 -27.48 -15.88 -13.22
CA LEU A 24 -27.27 -15.95 -11.76
C LEU A 24 -25.92 -15.36 -11.33
N THR A 25 -25.00 -15.16 -12.28
CA THR A 25 -23.68 -14.58 -12.01
C THR A 25 -23.73 -13.06 -12.21
N THR A 26 -24.35 -12.36 -11.27
CA THR A 26 -24.37 -10.89 -11.30
C THR A 26 -23.04 -10.35 -10.86
N VAL A 27 -22.31 -9.71 -11.79
CA VAL A 27 -21.09 -8.95 -11.44
C VAL A 27 -21.53 -7.56 -10.99
N PRO A 28 -21.11 -7.09 -9.80
CA PRO A 28 -21.38 -5.74 -9.35
C PRO A 28 -20.90 -4.73 -10.40
N LYS A 29 -21.75 -3.75 -10.75
CA LYS A 29 -21.40 -2.69 -11.71
C LYS A 29 -20.79 -1.46 -11.03
N ASP A 30 -20.95 -1.35 -9.74
CA ASP A 30 -20.60 -0.25 -8.85
C ASP A 30 -19.41 -0.58 -7.92
N ALA A 31 -18.91 -1.82 -7.98
CA ALA A 31 -17.78 -2.27 -7.18
C ALA A 31 -16.77 -3.07 -8.03
N MET A 32 -15.49 -2.95 -7.67
CA MET A 32 -14.44 -3.75 -8.29
C MET A 32 -14.62 -5.22 -7.89
N SER A 33 -14.69 -6.10 -8.88
CA SER A 33 -14.75 -7.55 -8.66
C SER A 33 -13.51 -8.24 -9.25
N PRO A 34 -13.05 -9.37 -8.70
CA PRO A 34 -11.87 -10.07 -9.21
C PRO A 34 -11.97 -10.45 -10.69
N SER A 35 -13.19 -10.69 -11.19
CA SER A 35 -13.44 -11.07 -12.58
C SER A 35 -13.39 -9.91 -13.57
N THR A 36 -13.50 -8.67 -13.10
CA THR A 36 -13.60 -7.46 -13.96
C THR A 36 -12.44 -6.50 -13.79
N THR A 37 -11.70 -6.58 -12.69
CA THR A 37 -10.77 -5.55 -12.25
C THR A 37 -9.42 -5.59 -12.96
N TRP A 38 -8.90 -6.71 -13.37
CA TRP A 38 -7.52 -6.83 -13.85
C TRP A 38 -7.46 -7.06 -15.36
N LYS A 39 -7.91 -6.08 -16.16
CA LYS A 39 -7.93 -6.18 -17.63
C LYS A 39 -7.06 -5.13 -18.31
N THR A 40 -7.09 -3.91 -17.83
CA THR A 40 -6.44 -2.76 -18.45
C THR A 40 -5.53 -2.02 -17.48
N GLY A 41 -4.62 -1.20 -18.03
CA GLY A 41 -3.79 -0.29 -17.21
C GLY A 41 -4.62 0.67 -16.37
N ASP A 42 -5.77 1.11 -16.86
CA ASP A 42 -6.71 1.97 -16.11
C ASP A 42 -7.29 1.24 -14.88
N ASP A 43 -7.54 -0.06 -14.98
CA ASP A 43 -8.00 -0.85 -13.83
C ASP A 43 -6.89 -0.94 -12.77
N ALA A 44 -5.66 -1.18 -13.20
CA ALA A 44 -4.50 -1.18 -12.33
C ALA A 44 -4.30 0.19 -11.66
N GLU A 45 -4.45 1.29 -12.39
CA GLU A 45 -4.33 2.64 -11.86
C GLU A 45 -5.41 2.95 -10.81
N LYS A 46 -6.67 2.58 -11.05
CA LYS A 46 -7.74 2.70 -10.07
C LYS A 46 -7.45 1.92 -8.80
N PHE A 47 -6.92 0.70 -8.94
CA PHE A 47 -6.54 -0.10 -7.77
C PHE A 47 -5.36 0.52 -7.00
N LEU A 48 -4.38 1.10 -7.70
CA LEU A 48 -3.28 1.84 -7.09
C LEU A 48 -3.80 3.01 -6.23
N VAL A 49 -4.85 3.74 -6.67
CA VAL A 49 -5.48 4.78 -5.83
C VAL A 49 -5.91 4.20 -4.49
N GLY A 50 -6.48 2.99 -4.47
CA GLY A 50 -6.82 2.27 -3.25
C GLY A 50 -5.61 1.92 -2.36
N CYS A 51 -4.39 1.81 -2.92
CA CYS A 51 -3.17 1.63 -2.13
C CYS A 51 -2.72 2.92 -1.44
N TYR A 52 -3.07 4.09 -1.99
CA TYR A 52 -2.83 5.39 -1.35
C TYR A 52 -3.86 5.72 -0.27
N ASP A 53 -5.06 5.13 -0.34
CA ASP A 53 -6.14 5.42 0.58
C ASP A 53 -5.80 4.97 2.02
N GLY A 54 -5.81 5.92 2.94
CA GLY A 54 -5.46 5.70 4.35
C GLY A 54 -3.95 5.51 4.62
N TRP A 55 -3.08 5.77 3.63
CA TRP A 55 -1.64 5.60 3.80
C TRP A 55 -1.04 6.60 4.77
N GLU A 56 -1.19 7.88 4.53
CA GLU A 56 -0.81 8.98 5.43
C GLU A 56 -1.78 10.15 5.23
N ASP A 57 -2.24 10.73 6.30
CA ASP A 57 -3.03 11.96 6.29
C ASP A 57 -2.44 13.01 7.23
N GLY A 58 -2.94 14.24 7.14
CA GLY A 58 -2.45 15.33 7.98
C GLY A 58 -2.72 15.12 9.47
N GLY A 59 -3.78 14.37 9.82
CA GLY A 59 -4.08 14.00 11.20
C GLY A 59 -3.06 13.01 11.75
N ALA A 60 -2.73 11.98 10.98
CA ALA A 60 -1.73 10.98 11.38
C ALA A 60 -0.37 11.62 11.68
N LEU A 61 0.06 12.63 10.90
CA LEU A 61 1.32 13.33 11.13
C LEU A 61 1.33 14.08 12.47
N LEU A 62 0.22 14.73 12.85
CA LEU A 62 0.11 15.42 14.13
C LEU A 62 0.16 14.46 15.33
N TYR A 63 -0.35 13.26 15.16
CA TYR A 63 -0.31 12.26 16.22
C TYR A 63 1.09 11.74 16.53
N TRP A 64 2.01 11.74 15.57
CA TRP A 64 3.41 11.41 15.83
C TRP A 64 4.05 12.38 16.80
N ASP A 65 3.78 13.68 16.65
CA ASP A 65 4.29 14.71 17.57
C ASP A 65 3.70 14.56 18.96
N ALA A 66 2.43 14.15 19.08
CA ALA A 66 1.78 13.90 20.36
C ALA A 66 2.36 12.69 21.14
N GLY A 67 3.07 11.80 20.45
CA GLY A 67 3.85 10.71 21.06
C GLY A 67 5.27 11.10 21.47
N SER A 68 5.65 12.38 21.29
CA SER A 68 6.98 12.92 21.60
C SER A 68 6.90 14.00 22.68
N ASP A 69 8.01 14.68 22.95
CA ASP A 69 8.09 15.85 23.84
C ASP A 69 7.73 17.17 23.14
N PHE A 70 7.46 17.15 21.83
CA PHE A 70 7.11 18.35 21.06
C PHE A 70 5.62 18.73 21.15
N ALA A 71 4.74 17.76 21.42
CA ALA A 71 3.31 18.02 21.53
C ALA A 71 2.65 17.19 22.63
N TYR A 72 1.48 17.61 23.03
CA TYR A 72 0.66 16.91 24.04
C TYR A 72 -0.72 16.64 23.49
N ASN A 73 -1.18 15.39 23.60
CA ASN A 73 -2.55 15.05 23.28
C ASN A 73 -3.47 15.28 24.48
N ASN A 74 -4.41 16.19 24.34
CA ASN A 74 -5.38 16.54 25.38
C ASN A 74 -6.49 15.49 25.57
N PHE A 75 -6.58 14.50 24.68
CA PHE A 75 -7.61 13.48 24.70
C PHE A 75 -7.04 12.14 25.21
N PRO A 76 -7.24 11.80 26.50
CA PRO A 76 -6.62 10.62 27.11
C PRO A 76 -7.07 9.29 26.48
N TRP A 77 -8.25 9.26 25.85
CA TRP A 77 -8.77 8.04 25.18
C TRP A 77 -8.06 7.71 23.86
N GLU A 78 -7.29 8.62 23.29
CA GLU A 78 -6.54 8.38 22.05
C GLU A 78 -5.22 7.62 22.28
N GLY A 79 -4.80 7.46 23.53
CA GLY A 79 -3.65 6.63 23.90
C GLY A 79 -2.26 7.23 23.65
N PHE A 80 -2.15 8.38 22.96
CA PHE A 80 -0.85 9.02 22.69
C PHE A 80 -0.16 9.56 23.93
N THR A 81 -0.93 9.97 24.94
CA THR A 81 -0.39 10.38 26.23
C THR A 81 0.46 9.28 26.87
N ASN A 82 0.08 8.00 26.68
CA ASN A 82 0.84 6.86 27.22
C ASN A 82 2.20 6.71 26.51
N ILE A 83 2.31 7.09 25.25
CA ILE A 83 3.57 7.11 24.50
C ILE A 83 4.43 8.25 25.04
N GLY A 84 3.91 9.48 25.06
CA GLY A 84 4.64 10.67 25.45
C GLY A 84 5.14 10.66 26.92
N ASN A 85 4.39 10.05 27.85
CA ASN A 85 4.75 9.95 29.25
C ASN A 85 5.49 8.65 29.64
N GLY A 86 5.73 7.75 28.68
CA GLY A 86 6.44 6.50 28.90
C GLY A 86 5.65 5.42 29.67
N SER A 87 4.33 5.54 29.81
CA SER A 87 3.50 4.57 30.54
C SER A 87 2.99 3.41 29.66
N LEU A 88 3.61 3.18 28.52
CA LEU A 88 3.28 2.06 27.64
C LEU A 88 3.44 0.71 28.32
N SER A 89 2.49 -0.17 28.10
CA SER A 89 2.58 -1.57 28.51
C SER A 89 1.92 -2.49 27.46
N PRO A 90 2.18 -3.80 27.47
CA PRO A 90 1.48 -4.72 26.57
C PRO A 90 -0.05 -4.72 26.71
N SER A 91 -0.58 -4.37 27.88
CA SER A 91 -2.02 -4.24 28.14
C SER A 91 -2.57 -2.84 27.84
N SER A 92 -1.69 -1.85 27.68
CA SER A 92 -2.03 -0.47 27.32
C SER A 92 -1.01 0.07 26.31
N PRO A 93 -1.07 -0.40 25.07
CA PRO A 93 -0.06 -0.07 24.04
C PRO A 93 -0.16 1.35 23.49
N GLY A 94 -1.09 2.15 23.97
CA GLY A 94 -1.37 3.45 23.38
C GLY A 94 -1.99 3.28 21.98
N TRP A 95 -1.44 3.98 21.00
CA TRP A 95 -1.85 3.83 19.61
C TRP A 95 -1.12 2.67 18.94
N SER A 96 -1.83 1.89 18.12
CA SER A 96 -1.23 0.79 17.37
C SER A 96 -1.00 1.17 15.90
N PHE A 97 0.24 1.05 15.46
CA PHE A 97 0.61 1.16 14.05
C PHE A 97 0.74 -0.21 13.36
N TYR A 98 0.27 -1.27 14.01
CA TYR A 98 0.34 -2.64 13.52
C TYR A 98 -0.87 -2.92 12.61
N ASP A 99 -0.79 -2.45 11.36
CA ASP A 99 -1.85 -2.57 10.36
C ASP A 99 -1.33 -3.11 9.03
N TYR A 100 -1.98 -4.13 8.52
CA TYR A 100 -1.66 -4.79 7.25
C TYR A 100 -2.62 -4.43 6.12
N THR A 101 -3.59 -3.55 6.33
CA THR A 101 -4.61 -3.21 5.33
C THR A 101 -4.00 -2.73 4.02
N ILE A 102 -3.09 -1.74 4.10
CA ILE A 102 -2.42 -1.19 2.91
C ILE A 102 -1.44 -2.21 2.31
N ILE A 103 -0.70 -2.93 3.15
CA ILE A 103 0.20 -4.00 2.69
C ILE A 103 -0.59 -5.07 1.91
N GLY A 104 -1.76 -5.46 2.39
CA GLY A 104 -2.65 -6.40 1.70
C GLY A 104 -3.09 -5.89 0.34
N ARG A 105 -3.47 -4.61 0.24
CA ARG A 105 -3.80 -3.97 -1.06
C ARG A 105 -2.59 -3.96 -1.99
N CYS A 106 -1.40 -3.58 -1.50
CA CYS A 106 -0.16 -3.62 -2.29
C CYS A 106 0.16 -5.02 -2.80
N ASN A 107 0.05 -6.03 -1.95
CA ASN A 107 0.30 -7.42 -2.34
C ASN A 107 -0.70 -7.90 -3.40
N THR A 108 -1.99 -7.58 -3.23
CA THR A 108 -3.03 -7.89 -4.22
C THR A 108 -2.74 -7.22 -5.56
N PHE A 109 -2.28 -5.97 -5.56
CA PHE A 109 -1.87 -5.29 -6.80
C PHE A 109 -0.72 -6.02 -7.47
N LEU A 110 0.36 -6.29 -6.73
CA LEU A 110 1.57 -6.91 -7.28
C LEU A 110 1.35 -8.33 -7.82
N GLU A 111 0.39 -9.07 -7.25
CA GLU A 111 0.01 -10.41 -7.71
C GLU A 111 -0.81 -10.38 -9.01
N ASN A 112 -1.53 -9.30 -9.27
CA ASN A 112 -2.51 -9.26 -10.36
C ASN A 112 -2.14 -8.31 -11.51
N VAL A 113 -1.21 -7.38 -11.31
CA VAL A 113 -0.88 -6.34 -12.29
C VAL A 113 -0.43 -6.92 -13.65
N ASP A 114 0.19 -8.09 -13.66
CA ASP A 114 0.63 -8.78 -14.88
C ASP A 114 -0.52 -9.26 -15.77
N LYS A 115 -1.74 -9.32 -15.25
CA LYS A 115 -2.93 -9.69 -16.01
C LYS A 115 -3.47 -8.52 -16.85
N CYS A 116 -3.05 -7.30 -16.55
CA CYS A 116 -3.51 -6.09 -17.23
C CYS A 116 -2.73 -5.84 -18.52
N VAL A 117 -3.45 -5.33 -19.53
CA VAL A 117 -2.85 -4.83 -20.77
C VAL A 117 -2.58 -3.33 -20.60
N PHE A 118 -1.33 -2.94 -20.77
CA PHE A 118 -0.86 -1.56 -20.63
C PHE A 118 -0.55 -0.92 -21.99
N SER A 119 -0.64 0.40 -22.05
CA SER A 119 -0.23 1.19 -23.22
C SER A 119 1.27 1.12 -23.46
N SER A 120 2.09 0.95 -22.42
CA SER A 120 3.52 0.75 -22.49
C SER A 120 4.05 0.07 -21.22
N ASP A 121 5.21 -0.58 -21.35
CA ASP A 121 5.93 -1.18 -20.23
C ASP A 121 6.36 -0.11 -19.19
N ALA A 122 6.68 1.09 -19.63
CA ALA A 122 7.05 2.20 -18.75
C ALA A 122 5.91 2.60 -17.80
N VAL A 123 4.66 2.64 -18.29
CA VAL A 123 3.49 2.91 -17.46
C VAL A 123 3.31 1.82 -16.39
N LYS A 124 3.39 0.56 -16.80
CA LYS A 124 3.30 -0.57 -15.85
C LYS A 124 4.37 -0.49 -14.77
N LYS A 125 5.63 -0.25 -15.16
CA LYS A 125 6.76 -0.15 -14.25
C LYS A 125 6.58 0.98 -13.23
N ASP A 126 6.12 2.14 -13.66
CA ASP A 126 5.86 3.26 -12.76
C ASP A 126 4.77 2.93 -11.72
N LEU A 127 3.65 2.30 -12.14
CA LEU A 127 2.60 1.90 -11.19
C LEU A 127 3.10 0.84 -10.19
N VAL A 128 3.83 -0.16 -10.65
CA VAL A 128 4.46 -1.18 -9.79
C VAL A 128 5.43 -0.55 -8.79
N ALA A 129 6.24 0.40 -9.26
CA ALA A 129 7.21 1.10 -8.43
C ALA A 129 6.53 1.91 -7.31
N GLN A 130 5.43 2.62 -7.62
CA GLN A 130 4.66 3.33 -6.60
C GLN A 130 4.12 2.37 -5.53
N VAL A 131 3.56 1.22 -5.93
CA VAL A 131 3.03 0.22 -4.99
C VAL A 131 4.13 -0.36 -4.10
N LYS A 132 5.31 -0.66 -4.67
CA LYS A 132 6.46 -1.13 -3.89
C LYS A 132 6.92 -0.09 -2.87
N ALA A 133 7.00 1.19 -3.27
CA ALA A 133 7.36 2.26 -2.35
C ALA A 133 6.36 2.39 -1.17
N ILE A 134 5.05 2.31 -1.45
CA ILE A 134 4.01 2.33 -0.41
C ILE A 134 4.15 1.12 0.52
N ARG A 135 4.33 -0.08 -0.02
CA ARG A 135 4.51 -1.30 0.77
C ARG A 135 5.74 -1.22 1.65
N ALA A 136 6.86 -0.81 1.08
CA ALA A 136 8.12 -0.63 1.79
C ALA A 136 8.00 0.35 2.95
N TYR A 137 7.34 1.49 2.74
CA TYR A 137 7.14 2.48 3.79
C TYR A 137 6.31 1.94 4.96
N ASN A 138 5.25 1.17 4.68
CA ASN A 138 4.44 0.56 5.73
C ASN A 138 5.23 -0.52 6.50
N TYR A 139 6.01 -1.35 5.83
CA TYR A 139 6.91 -2.30 6.50
C TYR A 139 8.02 -1.60 7.29
N PHE A 140 8.57 -0.50 6.77
CA PHE A 140 9.55 0.30 7.49
C PHE A 140 8.98 0.82 8.82
N ARG A 141 7.78 1.43 8.81
CA ARG A 141 7.14 1.93 10.03
C ARG A 141 6.94 0.82 11.06
N MET A 142 6.38 -0.31 10.65
CA MET A 142 6.18 -1.44 11.56
C MET A 142 7.51 -2.05 12.01
N GLY A 143 8.47 -2.22 11.11
CA GLY A 143 9.78 -2.77 11.43
C GLY A 143 10.59 -1.90 12.38
N PHE A 144 10.50 -0.59 12.22
CA PHE A 144 11.16 0.35 13.12
C PHE A 144 10.53 0.34 14.52
N LEU A 145 9.20 0.31 14.63
CA LEU A 145 8.50 0.37 15.91
C LEU A 145 8.48 -0.97 16.66
N TYR A 146 8.37 -2.08 15.94
CA TYR A 146 8.14 -3.39 16.53
C TYR A 146 9.27 -4.39 16.29
N GLY A 147 10.33 -3.99 15.58
CA GLY A 147 11.40 -4.89 15.15
C GLY A 147 10.93 -5.82 14.02
N GLY A 148 11.17 -7.13 14.15
CA GLY A 148 10.63 -8.10 13.18
C GLY A 148 9.12 -8.15 13.23
N VAL A 149 8.48 -8.27 12.06
CA VAL A 149 7.04 -8.43 11.88
C VAL A 149 6.75 -9.48 10.80
N PRO A 150 5.58 -10.11 10.77
CA PRO A 150 5.23 -11.02 9.68
C PRO A 150 5.33 -10.37 8.31
N ILE A 151 6.09 -10.98 7.40
CA ILE A 151 6.09 -10.63 5.98
C ILE A 151 4.99 -11.44 5.32
N VAL A 152 3.84 -10.79 5.09
CA VAL A 152 2.65 -11.46 4.57
C VAL A 152 2.66 -11.51 3.05
N LYS A 153 2.20 -12.63 2.52
CA LYS A 153 1.86 -12.83 1.10
C LYS A 153 0.35 -12.91 0.99
N PRO A 154 -0.22 -12.72 -0.21
CA PRO A 154 -1.62 -13.07 -0.42
C PRO A 154 -1.91 -14.49 0.04
N PHE A 155 -3.02 -14.70 0.73
CA PHE A 155 -3.43 -15.99 1.24
C PHE A 155 -4.87 -16.26 0.86
N THR A 156 -5.20 -17.55 0.68
CA THR A 156 -6.54 -18.01 0.26
C THR A 156 -7.32 -18.63 1.40
N SER A 157 -6.67 -18.90 2.53
CA SER A 157 -7.29 -19.53 3.68
C SER A 157 -6.82 -18.92 5.01
N ALA A 158 -7.66 -19.02 6.04
CA ALA A 158 -7.30 -18.58 7.39
C ALA A 158 -6.09 -19.33 7.98
N GLN A 159 -5.81 -20.55 7.50
CA GLN A 159 -4.65 -21.32 7.92
C GLN A 159 -3.36 -20.73 7.35
N GLU A 160 -3.35 -20.33 6.08
CA GLU A 160 -2.21 -19.68 5.42
C GLU A 160 -1.93 -18.29 5.99
N ALA A 161 -2.95 -17.62 6.55
CA ALA A 161 -2.82 -16.34 7.20
C ALA A 161 -2.05 -16.39 8.54
N ARG A 162 -1.86 -17.60 9.11
CA ARG A 162 -1.12 -17.81 10.37
C ARG A 162 0.38 -17.89 10.10
N VAL A 163 0.96 -16.75 9.73
CA VAL A 163 2.40 -16.65 9.45
C VAL A 163 3.19 -16.30 10.71
N PRO A 164 4.39 -16.87 10.92
CA PRO A 164 5.26 -16.49 12.02
C PRO A 164 5.82 -15.08 11.82
N ARG A 165 6.32 -14.51 12.90
CA ARG A 165 7.04 -13.25 12.87
C ARG A 165 8.41 -13.45 12.18
N ASN A 166 8.71 -12.61 11.21
CA ASN A 166 10.02 -12.55 10.59
C ASN A 166 11.01 -11.78 11.49
N THR A 167 12.28 -11.97 11.24
CA THR A 167 13.34 -11.20 11.91
C THR A 167 13.32 -9.74 11.44
N GLU A 168 13.86 -8.85 12.25
CA GLU A 168 14.02 -7.44 11.88
C GLU A 168 14.89 -7.30 10.61
N GLN A 169 15.92 -8.12 10.46
CA GLN A 169 16.77 -8.09 9.28
C GLN A 169 16.01 -8.45 8.01
N GLU A 170 15.17 -9.48 8.04
CA GLU A 170 14.33 -9.84 6.88
C GLU A 170 13.37 -8.70 6.49
N VAL A 171 12.83 -7.98 7.48
CA VAL A 171 11.99 -6.81 7.21
C VAL A 171 12.80 -5.68 6.58
N LYS A 172 14.00 -5.40 7.09
CA LYS A 172 14.94 -4.41 6.50
C LYS A 172 15.28 -4.76 5.05
N ASP A 173 15.59 -6.02 4.80
CA ASP A 173 15.95 -6.51 3.47
C ASP A 173 14.79 -6.33 2.48
N LEU A 174 13.56 -6.64 2.89
CA LEU A 174 12.38 -6.41 2.08
C LEU A 174 12.16 -4.93 1.78
N VAL A 175 12.27 -4.07 2.80
CA VAL A 175 12.08 -2.62 2.66
C VAL A 175 13.07 -2.03 1.67
N PHE A 176 14.36 -2.32 1.82
CA PHE A 176 15.38 -1.79 0.92
C PHE A 176 15.27 -2.37 -0.49
N LYS A 177 14.95 -3.65 -0.62
CA LYS A 177 14.68 -4.28 -1.92
C LYS A 177 13.53 -3.59 -2.65
N ASP A 178 12.39 -3.41 -1.99
CA ASP A 178 11.23 -2.78 -2.61
C ASP A 178 11.51 -1.32 -2.99
N LEU A 179 12.25 -0.57 -2.14
CA LEU A 179 12.64 0.81 -2.45
C LEU A 179 13.65 0.89 -3.58
N ASP A 180 14.64 0.00 -3.65
CA ASP A 180 15.62 -0.03 -4.73
C ASP A 180 14.95 -0.32 -6.08
N GLU A 181 14.07 -1.32 -6.11
CA GLU A 181 13.28 -1.65 -7.30
C GLU A 181 12.34 -0.50 -7.69
N ALA A 182 11.70 0.16 -6.71
CA ALA A 182 10.86 1.33 -6.96
C ALA A 182 11.67 2.49 -7.55
N ILE A 183 12.81 2.85 -6.98
CA ILE A 183 13.67 3.95 -7.43
C ILE A 183 14.19 3.73 -8.85
N ALA A 184 14.43 2.47 -9.24
CA ALA A 184 14.87 2.14 -10.59
C ALA A 184 13.82 2.52 -11.65
N ASP A 185 12.54 2.23 -11.39
CA ASP A 185 11.49 2.26 -12.39
C ASP A 185 10.51 3.46 -12.26
N ILE A 186 10.44 4.11 -11.09
CA ILE A 186 9.50 5.21 -10.84
C ILE A 186 9.90 6.48 -11.61
N ASN A 187 8.89 7.20 -12.09
CA ASN A 187 9.09 8.46 -12.79
C ASN A 187 9.73 9.53 -11.89
N THR A 188 10.59 10.36 -12.50
CA THR A 188 11.23 11.49 -11.79
C THR A 188 10.22 12.58 -11.42
N SER A 189 9.22 12.78 -12.27
CA SER A 189 8.08 13.69 -11.99
C SER A 189 6.83 12.84 -11.84
N PRO A 190 5.95 13.13 -10.88
CA PRO A 190 4.74 12.34 -10.67
C PRO A 190 3.79 12.48 -11.85
N ALA A 191 3.10 11.39 -12.21
CA ALA A 191 2.10 11.38 -13.27
C ALA A 191 0.87 12.26 -12.92
N ALA A 192 0.59 12.46 -11.64
CA ALA A 192 -0.47 13.32 -11.12
C ALA A 192 -0.08 13.86 -9.74
N ARG A 193 -0.71 14.97 -9.35
CA ARG A 193 -0.52 15.56 -8.00
C ARG A 193 -0.86 14.51 -6.92
N GLY A 194 0.00 14.41 -5.90
CA GLY A 194 -0.17 13.46 -4.79
C GLY A 194 0.39 12.06 -5.06
N ARG A 195 0.93 11.79 -6.24
CA ARG A 195 1.61 10.52 -6.53
C ARG A 195 3.07 10.56 -6.10
N ILE A 196 3.59 9.41 -5.68
CA ILE A 196 5.01 9.23 -5.39
C ILE A 196 5.82 9.43 -6.67
N ALA A 197 6.91 10.18 -6.57
CA ALA A 197 7.93 10.32 -7.60
C ALA A 197 9.28 9.85 -7.06
N LYS A 198 10.29 9.78 -7.93
CA LYS A 198 11.63 9.26 -7.58
C LYS A 198 12.23 9.92 -6.33
N GLY A 199 12.10 11.22 -6.18
CA GLY A 199 12.63 11.92 -5.01
C GLY A 199 11.94 11.51 -3.71
N ALA A 200 10.63 11.23 -3.75
CA ALA A 200 9.92 10.74 -2.56
C ALA A 200 10.36 9.31 -2.19
N ALA A 201 10.53 8.40 -3.18
CA ALA A 201 11.03 7.06 -2.93
C ALA A 201 12.48 7.07 -2.36
N LEU A 202 13.34 7.95 -2.89
CA LEU A 202 14.68 8.19 -2.34
C LEU A 202 14.64 8.73 -0.89
N ALA A 203 13.72 9.65 -0.60
CA ALA A 203 13.53 10.19 0.75
C ALA A 203 13.06 9.11 1.75
N MET A 204 12.19 8.20 1.31
CA MET A 204 11.80 7.04 2.12
C MET A 204 13.00 6.13 2.39
N LYS A 205 13.83 5.85 1.38
CA LYS A 205 15.05 5.06 1.54
C LYS A 205 16.05 5.73 2.48
N MET A 206 16.27 7.02 2.31
CA MET A 206 17.13 7.83 3.18
C MET A 206 16.66 7.76 4.63
N ARG A 207 15.37 7.98 4.88
CA ARG A 207 14.78 7.93 6.22
C ARG A 207 14.91 6.55 6.85
N ALA A 208 14.54 5.49 6.13
CA ALA A 208 14.65 4.12 6.62
C ALA A 208 16.11 3.76 6.98
N ALA A 209 17.06 4.11 6.12
CA ALA A 209 18.47 3.89 6.36
C ALA A 209 19.00 4.65 7.58
N LEU A 210 18.61 5.93 7.73
CA LEU A 210 18.98 6.75 8.87
C LEU A 210 18.47 6.16 10.19
N TYR A 211 17.19 5.77 10.24
CA TYR A 211 16.56 5.21 11.43
C TYR A 211 17.15 3.85 11.84
N TRP A 212 17.59 3.06 10.88
CA TRP A 212 18.26 1.77 11.14
C TRP A 212 19.78 1.84 11.26
N GLY A 213 20.37 3.06 11.27
CA GLY A 213 21.80 3.29 11.49
C GLY A 213 22.69 3.00 10.29
N ASP A 214 22.14 2.78 9.10
CA ASP A 214 22.92 2.65 7.86
C ASP A 214 23.19 4.04 7.26
N TYR A 215 24.11 4.77 7.89
CA TYR A 215 24.41 6.15 7.54
C TYR A 215 24.97 6.32 6.14
N GLN A 216 25.69 5.31 5.62
CA GLN A 216 26.22 5.38 4.25
C GLN A 216 25.09 5.31 3.25
N LYS A 217 24.17 4.38 3.41
CA LYS A 217 22.98 4.26 2.54
C LYS A 217 22.08 5.49 2.62
N ALA A 218 21.94 6.09 3.83
CA ALA A 218 21.21 7.33 4.02
C ALA A 218 21.86 8.48 3.25
N LYS A 219 23.18 8.64 3.36
CA LYS A 219 23.96 9.64 2.63
C LYS A 219 23.82 9.49 1.11
N ASP A 220 23.96 8.27 0.61
CA ASP A 220 23.90 7.99 -0.82
C ASP A 220 22.50 8.30 -1.39
N ALA A 221 21.45 7.96 -0.66
CA ALA A 221 20.07 8.30 -1.03
C ALA A 221 19.80 9.81 -0.98
N ALA A 222 20.34 10.52 0.03
CA ALA A 222 20.25 11.98 0.12
C ALA A 222 20.97 12.66 -1.05
N GLN A 223 22.18 12.20 -1.37
CA GLN A 223 22.94 12.73 -2.51
C GLN A 223 22.20 12.51 -3.83
N ALA A 224 21.59 11.33 -4.01
CA ALA A 224 20.80 11.05 -5.20
C ALA A 224 19.57 11.99 -5.34
N ILE A 225 18.96 12.44 -4.23
CA ILE A 225 17.89 13.46 -4.27
C ILE A 225 18.43 14.80 -4.76
N ILE A 226 19.59 15.22 -4.25
CA ILE A 226 20.26 16.46 -4.66
C ILE A 226 20.60 16.41 -6.16
N ASP A 227 21.15 15.29 -6.62
CA ASP A 227 21.57 15.08 -8.01
C ASP A 227 20.39 15.06 -9.00
N LEU A 228 19.15 14.83 -8.54
CA LEU A 228 17.96 14.98 -9.39
C LEU A 228 17.74 16.43 -9.85
N GLY A 229 18.24 17.44 -9.12
CA GLY A 229 18.09 18.85 -9.46
C GLY A 229 16.63 19.32 -9.55
N LYS A 230 15.71 18.66 -8.82
CA LYS A 230 14.27 18.95 -8.86
C LYS A 230 13.75 19.66 -7.61
N TYR A 231 14.55 19.69 -6.56
CA TYR A 231 14.16 20.21 -5.26
C TYR A 231 15.16 21.29 -4.82
N GLU A 232 14.65 22.30 -4.17
CA GLU A 232 15.42 23.36 -3.55
C GLU A 232 14.87 23.68 -2.16
N LEU A 233 15.69 24.28 -1.32
CA LEU A 233 15.22 24.78 -0.02
C LEU A 233 14.54 26.13 -0.24
N ASP A 234 13.36 26.33 0.36
CA ASP A 234 12.72 27.64 0.37
C ASP A 234 13.61 28.63 1.16
N PRO A 235 13.96 29.79 0.59
CA PRO A 235 14.82 30.77 1.26
C PRO A 235 14.17 31.40 2.50
N ASP A 236 12.83 31.36 2.60
CA ASP A 236 12.09 31.80 3.77
C ASP A 236 11.30 30.65 4.38
N TYR A 237 11.77 30.11 5.51
CA TYR A 237 11.13 29.03 6.24
C TYR A 237 9.64 29.27 6.52
N THR A 238 9.24 30.52 6.75
CA THR A 238 7.84 30.89 7.01
C THR A 238 6.92 30.60 5.82
N ASN A 239 7.45 30.66 4.58
CA ASN A 239 6.67 30.39 3.38
C ASN A 239 6.18 28.96 3.29
N LEU A 240 6.91 28.00 3.89
CA LEU A 240 6.52 26.59 3.91
C LEU A 240 5.16 26.36 4.59
N PHE A 241 4.72 27.26 5.44
CA PHE A 241 3.48 27.16 6.23
C PHE A 241 2.38 28.11 5.75
N LYS A 242 2.60 28.84 4.66
CA LYS A 242 1.58 29.72 4.07
C LYS A 242 0.88 28.99 2.93
N LEU A 243 -0.42 29.22 2.80
CA LEU A 243 -1.22 28.79 1.64
C LEU A 243 -0.90 29.65 0.38
N ALA A 244 0.33 30.11 0.25
CA ALA A 244 0.73 30.99 -0.84
C ALA A 244 0.96 30.17 -2.11
N GLY A 245 0.22 30.49 -3.15
CA GLY A 245 0.52 30.02 -4.50
C GLY A 245 0.12 28.57 -4.78
N VAL A 246 -1.01 28.13 -4.25
CA VAL A 246 -1.65 26.89 -4.71
C VAL A 246 -2.41 27.15 -5.99
#